data_981ff73ce2f6c999c3d35c20f3d7726e
#
_entry.id   981ff73ce2f6c999c3d35c20f3d7726e
#
_cell.length_a   1.000
_cell.length_b   1.000
_cell.length_c   1.000
_cell.angle_alpha   90.00
_cell.angle_beta   90.00
_cell.angle_gamma   90.00
#
_symmetry.space_group_name_H-M   'P 1'
#
loop_
_entity.id
_entity.type
_entity.pdbx_description
1 polymer ?
#
loop_
_entity_poly.entity_id
_entity_poly.type
_entity_poly.pdbx_seq_one_letter_code
_entity_poly.pdbx_strand_id
1 'polypeptide(L)'
;MNVDADLRARGIRDAAELVWVTNEPEAGDFGVDGIEAIKRGVLVTGASLVRMILDEARIVPKIAAGVTKVDPGVLHYEQIGEDPGTIEYDLAMLIPQFRGIPIKYVASDGSDISEKMTVPSGFMRVDADYTPKGFSEYRGADWPAKYLSPHYDNVYAAGIAFAPPHPMSKGKKAASGLAIAAMPPRTGMASGIMGRTVAENIAQQVSGEAPTHHARMSEMPAACIASMGKSIWNGSAASIIMTPVARDYERYPEHGRDLALCDLDVGLAGAWTKRALHSAFLWKLQAKPGWQLIPE
;
A
#
# COMPACT_ATOMS: atom_id res chain seq x y z
N MET A 1 -0.54 -17.07 1.59
CA MET A 1 0.59 -17.67 0.83
C MET A 1 1.64 -18.30 1.73
N ASN A 2 2.34 -17.55 2.65
CA ASN A 2 3.35 -18.18 3.53
C ASN A 2 2.77 -19.25 4.47
N VAL A 3 1.53 -19.06 4.96
CA VAL A 3 0.81 -20.08 5.76
C VAL A 3 0.56 -21.33 4.92
N ASP A 4 0.07 -21.18 3.68
CA ASP A 4 -0.12 -22.29 2.75
C ASP A 4 1.21 -23.06 2.52
N ALA A 5 2.29 -22.34 2.26
CA ALA A 5 3.61 -22.95 2.05
C ALA A 5 4.12 -23.71 3.29
N ASP A 6 3.88 -23.20 4.50
CA ASP A 6 4.25 -23.85 5.75
C ASP A 6 3.40 -25.12 6.00
N LEU A 7 2.09 -25.04 5.79
CA LEU A 7 1.18 -26.18 5.90
C LEU A 7 1.51 -27.30 4.91
N ARG A 8 1.88 -26.94 3.66
CA ARG A 8 2.37 -27.90 2.66
C ARG A 8 3.68 -28.55 3.08
N ALA A 9 4.63 -27.76 3.58
CA ALA A 9 5.91 -28.28 4.06
C ALA A 9 5.76 -29.25 5.24
N ARG A 10 4.71 -29.08 6.04
CA ARG A 10 4.36 -29.98 7.15
C ARG A 10 3.47 -31.17 6.73
N GLY A 11 3.01 -31.21 5.49
CA GLY A 11 2.10 -32.28 5.01
C GLY A 11 0.68 -32.21 5.59
N ILE A 12 0.24 -31.06 6.12
CA ILE A 12 -1.06 -30.87 6.77
C ILE A 12 -1.95 -29.85 6.05
N ARG A 13 -1.60 -29.46 4.81
CA ARG A 13 -2.37 -28.46 4.06
C ARG A 13 -3.85 -28.86 3.85
N ASP A 14 -4.11 -30.15 3.70
CA ASP A 14 -5.47 -30.68 3.45
C ASP A 14 -6.35 -30.68 4.71
N ALA A 15 -5.77 -30.55 5.89
CA ALA A 15 -6.48 -30.43 7.15
C ALA A 15 -6.87 -28.97 7.50
N ALA A 16 -6.52 -27.99 6.64
CA ALA A 16 -6.76 -26.59 6.92
C ALA A 16 -7.52 -25.92 5.76
N GLU A 17 -8.59 -25.20 6.10
CA GLU A 17 -9.22 -24.24 5.20
C GLU A 17 -8.59 -22.86 5.41
N LEU A 18 -8.23 -22.18 4.33
CA LEU A 18 -7.70 -20.82 4.36
C LEU A 18 -8.70 -19.88 3.71
N VAL A 19 -9.17 -18.89 4.46
CA VAL A 19 -10.08 -17.85 3.97
C VAL A 19 -9.36 -16.51 4.01
N TRP A 20 -9.48 -15.75 2.93
CA TRP A 20 -8.95 -14.39 2.83
C TRP A 20 -10.10 -13.38 2.70
N VAL A 21 -10.28 -12.54 3.71
CA VAL A 21 -11.27 -11.46 3.71
C VAL A 21 -10.55 -10.16 3.41
N THR A 22 -10.99 -9.44 2.38
CA THR A 22 -10.37 -8.17 1.97
C THR A 22 -11.40 -7.11 1.62
N ASN A 23 -11.07 -5.87 1.96
CA ASN A 23 -11.83 -4.68 1.58
C ASN A 23 -11.48 -4.15 0.18
N GLU A 24 -10.60 -4.80 -0.55
CA GLU A 24 -10.35 -4.49 -1.95
C GLU A 24 -11.64 -4.69 -2.76
N PRO A 25 -11.98 -3.75 -3.67
CA PRO A 25 -13.21 -3.87 -4.49
C PRO A 25 -13.15 -5.01 -5.48
N GLU A 26 -11.93 -5.44 -5.87
CA GLU A 26 -11.62 -6.58 -6.74
C GLU A 26 -10.33 -7.26 -6.29
N ALA A 27 -10.16 -8.53 -6.63
CA ALA A 27 -8.89 -9.22 -6.38
C ALA A 27 -7.76 -8.53 -7.16
N GLY A 28 -6.66 -8.17 -6.47
CA GLY A 28 -5.53 -7.53 -7.12
C GLY A 28 -5.70 -6.04 -7.37
N ASP A 29 -6.63 -5.40 -6.68
CA ASP A 29 -6.76 -3.94 -6.62
C ASP A 29 -5.56 -3.29 -5.92
N PHE A 30 -5.03 -3.94 -4.86
CA PHE A 30 -3.87 -3.50 -4.05
C PHE A 30 -4.00 -2.10 -3.45
N GLY A 31 -5.19 -1.52 -3.41
CA GLY A 31 -5.43 -0.15 -2.96
C GLY A 31 -4.97 0.92 -3.96
N VAL A 32 -4.76 0.56 -5.23
CA VAL A 32 -4.26 1.42 -6.32
C VAL A 32 -5.12 1.37 -7.58
N ASP A 33 -6.36 0.90 -7.46
CA ASP A 33 -7.30 0.70 -8.58
C ASP A 33 -6.78 -0.34 -9.60
N GLY A 34 -6.18 -1.43 -9.09
CA GLY A 34 -5.59 -2.50 -9.90
C GLY A 34 -4.25 -2.12 -10.53
N ILE A 35 -3.67 -3.07 -11.22
CA ILE A 35 -2.41 -2.91 -11.96
C ILE A 35 -2.47 -3.74 -13.24
N GLU A 36 -1.91 -3.21 -14.31
CA GLU A 36 -1.72 -3.86 -15.59
C GLU A 36 -0.23 -3.87 -15.95
N ALA A 37 0.19 -4.92 -16.67
CA ALA A 37 1.52 -5.04 -17.25
C ALA A 37 1.48 -5.78 -18.58
N ILE A 38 2.44 -5.55 -19.46
CA ILE A 38 2.56 -6.28 -20.72
C ILE A 38 3.61 -7.39 -20.56
N LYS A 39 3.17 -8.64 -20.65
CA LYS A 39 4.05 -9.81 -20.61
C LYS A 39 4.05 -10.49 -21.99
N ARG A 40 5.18 -10.48 -22.68
CA ARG A 40 5.33 -11.11 -24.01
C ARG A 40 4.24 -10.69 -25.00
N GLY A 41 3.87 -9.40 -24.99
CA GLY A 41 2.82 -8.85 -25.86
C GLY A 41 1.39 -9.08 -25.40
N VAL A 42 1.18 -9.69 -24.23
CA VAL A 42 -0.16 -9.92 -23.66
C VAL A 42 -0.36 -9.01 -22.44
N LEU A 43 -1.50 -8.34 -22.37
CA LEU A 43 -1.90 -7.57 -21.20
C LEU A 43 -2.29 -8.54 -20.07
N VAL A 44 -1.57 -8.47 -18.96
CA VAL A 44 -1.88 -9.19 -17.71
C VAL A 44 -2.32 -8.20 -16.64
N THR A 45 -3.22 -8.65 -15.75
CA THR A 45 -3.76 -7.79 -14.70
C THR A 45 -3.46 -8.34 -13.32
N GLY A 46 -3.41 -7.46 -12.32
CA GLY A 46 -3.33 -7.86 -10.91
C GLY A 46 -4.44 -8.83 -10.52
N ALA A 47 -5.65 -8.64 -11.07
CA ALA A 47 -6.77 -9.53 -10.83
C ALA A 47 -6.50 -10.96 -11.32
N SER A 48 -5.96 -11.13 -12.54
CA SER A 48 -5.61 -12.45 -13.07
C SER A 48 -4.50 -13.11 -12.26
N LEU A 49 -3.50 -12.35 -11.86
CA LEU A 49 -2.39 -12.83 -11.03
C LEU A 49 -2.88 -13.31 -9.67
N VAL A 50 -3.66 -12.50 -8.96
CA VAL A 50 -4.14 -12.85 -7.61
C VAL A 50 -5.08 -14.04 -7.66
N ARG A 51 -6.00 -14.12 -8.64
CA ARG A 51 -6.88 -15.29 -8.80
C ARG A 51 -6.07 -16.57 -9.00
N MET A 52 -5.10 -16.57 -9.90
CA MET A 52 -4.21 -17.72 -10.13
C MET A 52 -3.52 -18.16 -8.84
N ILE A 53 -2.99 -17.21 -8.06
CA ILE A 53 -2.30 -17.48 -6.79
C ILE A 53 -3.26 -18.07 -5.74
N LEU A 54 -4.48 -17.52 -5.62
CA LEU A 54 -5.47 -18.00 -4.66
C LEU A 54 -5.96 -19.40 -5.02
N ASP A 55 -6.22 -19.66 -6.30
CA ASP A 55 -6.64 -20.97 -6.81
C ASP A 55 -5.56 -22.03 -6.55
N GLU A 56 -4.29 -21.75 -6.88
CA GLU A 56 -3.17 -22.65 -6.62
C GLU A 56 -3.00 -22.96 -5.13
N ALA A 57 -3.16 -21.97 -4.30
CA ALA A 57 -3.09 -22.11 -2.84
C ALA A 57 -4.39 -22.64 -2.22
N ARG A 58 -5.47 -22.82 -2.99
CA ARG A 58 -6.80 -23.21 -2.50
C ARG A 58 -7.27 -22.32 -1.35
N ILE A 59 -7.14 -20.98 -1.54
CA ILE A 59 -7.58 -19.97 -0.58
C ILE A 59 -8.95 -19.46 -1.03
N VAL A 60 -9.93 -19.48 -0.13
CA VAL A 60 -11.29 -18.96 -0.39
C VAL A 60 -11.29 -17.44 -0.20
N PRO A 61 -11.49 -16.65 -1.27
CA PRO A 61 -11.54 -15.19 -1.13
C PRO A 61 -12.94 -14.69 -0.75
N LYS A 62 -13.00 -13.73 0.16
CA LYS A 62 -14.12 -12.84 0.43
C LYS A 62 -13.71 -11.42 0.06
N ILE A 63 -13.99 -11.02 -1.19
CA ILE A 63 -13.56 -9.76 -1.79
C ILE A 63 -14.66 -8.72 -1.64
N ALA A 64 -14.31 -7.45 -1.59
CA ALA A 64 -15.23 -6.36 -1.29
C ALA A 64 -16.00 -6.63 0.01
N ALA A 65 -15.30 -7.11 1.03
CA ALA A 65 -15.85 -7.50 2.31
C ALA A 65 -15.23 -6.71 3.46
N GLY A 66 -16.01 -6.43 4.47
CA GLY A 66 -15.58 -5.75 5.69
C GLY A 66 -15.96 -6.55 6.93
N VAL A 67 -14.99 -6.72 7.83
CA VAL A 67 -15.24 -7.37 9.13
C VAL A 67 -16.04 -6.41 10.02
N THR A 68 -17.16 -6.87 10.55
CA THR A 68 -18.04 -6.05 11.40
C THR A 68 -17.86 -6.36 12.88
N LYS A 69 -17.57 -7.64 13.22
CA LYS A 69 -17.38 -8.08 14.60
C LYS A 69 -16.48 -9.32 14.64
N VAL A 70 -15.76 -9.50 15.73
CA VAL A 70 -14.97 -10.70 16.01
C VAL A 70 -15.36 -11.20 17.39
N ASP A 71 -15.93 -12.41 17.44
CA ASP A 71 -16.20 -13.15 18.65
C ASP A 71 -15.21 -14.33 18.77
N PRO A 72 -15.01 -14.94 19.93
CA PRO A 72 -14.19 -16.14 20.05
C PRO A 72 -14.68 -17.25 19.11
N GLY A 73 -13.82 -17.64 18.13
CA GLY A 73 -14.12 -18.68 17.15
C GLY A 73 -15.01 -18.26 15.97
N VAL A 74 -15.57 -17.04 15.94
CA VAL A 74 -16.47 -16.59 14.87
C VAL A 74 -16.17 -15.16 14.44
N LEU A 75 -15.98 -14.97 13.15
CA LEU A 75 -15.81 -13.67 12.51
C LEU A 75 -17.10 -13.32 11.75
N HIS A 76 -17.64 -12.13 11.96
CA HIS A 76 -18.79 -11.59 11.23
C HIS A 76 -18.31 -10.60 10.18
N TYR A 77 -18.88 -10.67 8.98
CA TYR A 77 -18.52 -9.78 7.88
C TYR A 77 -19.74 -9.41 7.03
N GLU A 78 -19.61 -8.31 6.31
CA GLU A 78 -20.50 -7.94 5.22
C GLU A 78 -19.72 -7.92 3.92
N GLN A 79 -20.33 -8.38 2.85
CA GLN A 79 -19.77 -8.39 1.51
C GLN A 79 -20.71 -7.68 0.56
N ILE A 80 -20.17 -6.92 -0.40
CA ILE A 80 -20.99 -6.18 -1.38
C ILE A 80 -21.79 -7.16 -2.23
N GLY A 81 -23.11 -6.96 -2.24
CA GLY A 81 -24.05 -7.77 -3.04
C GLY A 81 -24.43 -9.10 -2.42
N GLU A 82 -24.01 -9.38 -1.18
CA GLU A 82 -24.37 -10.58 -0.43
C GLU A 82 -25.00 -10.21 0.92
N ASP A 83 -25.72 -11.16 1.52
CA ASP A 83 -26.20 -11.03 2.89
C ASP A 83 -25.03 -11.08 3.89
N PRO A 84 -25.15 -10.46 5.07
CA PRO A 84 -24.17 -10.59 6.13
C PRO A 84 -23.86 -12.05 6.47
N GLY A 85 -22.57 -12.36 6.58
CA GLY A 85 -22.09 -13.73 6.79
C GLY A 85 -21.21 -13.87 8.02
N THR A 86 -20.94 -15.14 8.37
CA THR A 86 -19.98 -15.52 9.41
C THR A 86 -18.96 -16.50 8.90
N ILE A 87 -17.79 -16.51 9.52
CA ILE A 87 -16.71 -17.48 9.28
C ILE A 87 -16.30 -18.02 10.63
N GLU A 88 -16.43 -19.33 10.85
CA GLU A 88 -15.83 -20.01 11.99
C GLU A 88 -14.31 -20.09 11.78
N TYR A 89 -13.52 -19.90 12.83
CA TYR A 89 -12.06 -19.95 12.75
C TYR A 89 -11.41 -20.53 14.00
N ASP A 90 -10.31 -21.26 13.80
CA ASP A 90 -9.38 -21.64 14.88
C ASP A 90 -8.30 -20.57 15.06
N LEU A 91 -7.89 -19.90 13.97
CA LEU A 91 -6.92 -18.82 13.98
C LEU A 91 -7.35 -17.71 13.02
N ALA A 92 -7.47 -16.48 13.50
CA ALA A 92 -7.68 -15.29 12.70
C ALA A 92 -6.48 -14.35 12.79
N MET A 93 -5.92 -13.97 11.63
CA MET A 93 -4.92 -12.90 11.53
C MET A 93 -5.63 -11.63 11.07
N LEU A 94 -5.85 -10.70 11.98
CA LEU A 94 -6.55 -9.45 11.73
C LEU A 94 -5.57 -8.33 11.49
N ILE A 95 -5.71 -7.63 10.36
CA ILE A 95 -4.91 -6.46 10.00
C ILE A 95 -5.86 -5.28 9.88
N PRO A 96 -6.07 -4.51 10.96
CA PRO A 96 -6.95 -3.35 10.92
C PRO A 96 -6.37 -2.24 10.03
N GLN A 97 -7.22 -1.34 9.58
CA GLN A 97 -6.79 -0.16 8.85
C GLN A 97 -5.87 0.71 9.71
N PHE A 98 -4.85 1.26 9.09
CA PHE A 98 -3.95 2.19 9.75
C PHE A 98 -4.67 3.47 10.17
N ARG A 99 -4.30 3.98 11.35
CA ARG A 99 -4.67 5.30 11.83
C ARG A 99 -3.42 6.03 12.26
N GLY A 100 -3.46 7.34 12.25
CA GLY A 100 -2.42 8.17 12.85
C GLY A 100 -2.34 7.92 14.35
N ILE A 101 -1.15 8.09 14.93
CA ILE A 101 -0.95 8.02 16.38
C ILE A 101 -1.70 9.20 17.02
N PRO A 102 -2.40 9.02 18.17
CA PRO A 102 -3.08 10.09 18.87
C PRO A 102 -2.07 11.02 19.56
N ILE A 103 -1.37 11.84 18.78
CA ILE A 103 -0.44 12.86 19.24
C ILE A 103 -1.20 14.17 19.38
N LYS A 104 -0.97 14.86 20.49
CA LYS A 104 -1.42 16.23 20.69
C LYS A 104 -0.37 17.19 20.14
N TYR A 105 -0.78 18.04 19.22
CA TYR A 105 0.06 19.13 18.69
C TYR A 105 -0.25 20.41 19.45
N VAL A 106 0.78 21.02 20.01
CA VAL A 106 0.66 22.23 20.84
C VAL A 106 1.52 23.33 20.24
N ALA A 107 0.93 24.49 20.00
CA ALA A 107 1.66 25.67 19.56
C ALA A 107 2.50 26.28 20.70
N SER A 108 3.40 27.22 20.36
CA SER A 108 4.28 27.87 21.33
C SER A 108 3.56 28.67 22.43
N ASP A 109 2.32 29.09 22.16
CA ASP A 109 1.44 29.76 23.11
C ASP A 109 0.65 28.81 24.02
N GLY A 110 0.84 27.47 23.86
CA GLY A 110 0.14 26.43 24.60
C GLY A 110 -1.20 26.01 24.02
N SER A 111 -1.65 26.60 22.91
CA SER A 111 -2.91 26.23 22.27
C SER A 111 -2.83 24.88 21.59
N ASP A 112 -3.94 24.13 21.62
CA ASP A 112 -4.06 22.86 20.90
C ASP A 112 -4.34 23.12 19.41
N ILE A 113 -3.44 22.65 18.56
CA ILE A 113 -3.52 22.80 17.11
C ILE A 113 -3.70 21.45 16.37
N SER A 114 -4.07 20.39 17.10
CA SER A 114 -4.13 19.02 16.55
C SER A 114 -5.07 18.93 15.35
N GLU A 115 -6.25 19.55 15.37
CA GLU A 115 -7.19 19.56 14.24
C GLU A 115 -6.63 20.28 13.00
N LYS A 116 -5.78 21.29 13.22
CA LYS A 116 -5.10 21.99 12.13
C LYS A 116 -4.02 21.11 11.49
N MET A 117 -3.31 20.31 12.30
CA MET A 117 -2.19 19.50 11.87
C MET A 117 -2.59 18.17 11.27
N THR A 118 -3.73 17.59 11.66
CA THR A 118 -4.15 16.24 11.25
C THR A 118 -5.53 16.22 10.60
N VAL A 119 -5.81 15.14 9.90
CA VAL A 119 -7.18 14.78 9.48
C VAL A 119 -7.84 13.91 10.58
N PRO A 120 -9.17 13.67 10.54
CA PRO A 120 -9.87 12.89 11.58
C PRO A 120 -9.32 11.48 11.84
N SER A 121 -8.64 10.88 10.86
CA SER A 121 -7.94 9.59 11.04
C SER A 121 -6.60 9.69 11.77
N GLY A 122 -6.17 10.89 12.17
CA GLY A 122 -4.93 11.15 12.89
C GLY A 122 -3.68 11.27 12.03
N PHE A 123 -3.79 11.09 10.71
CA PHE A 123 -2.67 11.33 9.79
C PHE A 123 -2.43 12.83 9.60
N MET A 124 -1.16 13.18 9.41
CA MET A 124 -0.74 14.57 9.29
C MET A 124 -1.08 15.17 7.93
N ARG A 125 -1.58 16.41 7.92
CA ARG A 125 -1.77 17.20 6.71
C ARG A 125 -0.43 17.68 6.17
N VAL A 126 -0.29 17.58 4.84
CA VAL A 126 0.88 18.04 4.08
C VAL A 126 0.44 18.86 2.87
N ASP A 127 1.35 19.22 2.00
CA ASP A 127 1.14 19.99 0.76
C ASP A 127 0.33 19.21 -0.30
N ALA A 128 -0.87 18.78 0.06
CA ALA A 128 -1.80 18.04 -0.80
C ALA A 128 -3.14 18.75 -0.92
N ASP A 129 -3.90 18.48 -1.98
CA ASP A 129 -5.26 19.00 -2.13
C ASP A 129 -6.27 18.06 -1.44
N TYR A 130 -6.75 18.48 -0.27
CA TYR A 130 -7.77 17.77 0.51
C TYR A 130 -9.20 18.20 0.21
N THR A 131 -9.43 18.97 -0.86
CA THR A 131 -10.76 19.39 -1.26
C THR A 131 -11.61 18.17 -1.66
N PRO A 132 -12.79 17.96 -1.06
CA PRO A 132 -13.67 16.86 -1.44
C PRO A 132 -14.09 16.98 -2.91
N LYS A 133 -13.89 15.93 -3.68
CA LYS A 133 -14.21 15.83 -5.11
C LYS A 133 -14.93 14.51 -5.40
N GLY A 134 -15.59 14.41 -6.55
CA GLY A 134 -16.06 13.14 -7.09
C GLY A 134 -14.86 12.23 -7.42
N PHE A 135 -15.02 10.90 -7.32
CA PHE A 135 -13.90 9.95 -7.53
C PHE A 135 -13.21 10.16 -8.89
N SER A 136 -13.96 10.46 -9.94
CA SER A 136 -13.44 10.71 -11.29
C SER A 136 -12.75 12.08 -11.47
N GLU A 137 -12.86 12.96 -10.47
CA GLU A 137 -12.28 14.31 -10.51
C GLU A 137 -10.92 14.38 -9.82
N TYR A 138 -10.52 13.33 -9.08
CA TYR A 138 -9.21 13.24 -8.46
C TYR A 138 -8.10 13.18 -9.52
N ARG A 139 -6.99 13.84 -9.24
CA ARG A 139 -5.84 13.98 -10.14
C ARG A 139 -4.55 13.58 -9.44
N GLY A 140 -3.56 13.20 -10.22
CA GLY A 140 -2.20 12.98 -9.74
C GLY A 140 -1.60 14.20 -9.04
N ALA A 141 -1.95 15.39 -9.50
CA ALA A 141 -1.52 16.66 -8.91
C ALA A 141 -2.06 16.93 -7.50
N ASP A 142 -3.14 16.26 -7.08
CA ASP A 142 -3.70 16.40 -5.73
C ASP A 142 -2.76 15.81 -4.65
N TRP A 143 -1.88 14.89 -5.04
CA TRP A 143 -0.92 14.25 -4.13
C TRP A 143 0.19 15.21 -3.71
N PRO A 144 0.71 15.08 -2.47
CA PRO A 144 1.77 15.96 -1.99
C PRO A 144 3.04 15.81 -2.82
N ALA A 145 3.78 16.89 -2.93
CA ALA A 145 5.05 16.93 -3.65
C ALA A 145 6.26 16.93 -2.71
N LYS A 146 6.20 17.72 -1.65
CA LYS A 146 7.31 17.96 -0.72
C LYS A 146 7.09 17.33 0.65
N TYR A 147 5.86 16.88 0.94
CA TYR A 147 5.47 16.33 2.24
C TYR A 147 5.63 17.31 3.40
N LEU A 148 5.55 18.60 3.08
CA LEU A 148 5.68 19.72 4.01
C LEU A 148 4.31 20.08 4.58
N SER A 149 4.26 20.43 5.86
CA SER A 149 3.04 20.95 6.47
C SER A 149 2.57 22.25 5.77
N PRO A 150 1.27 22.42 5.48
CA PRO A 150 0.76 23.66 4.90
C PRO A 150 0.76 24.84 5.88
N HIS A 151 1.14 24.61 7.14
CA HIS A 151 1.07 25.59 8.21
C HIS A 151 2.42 25.93 8.83
N TYR A 152 3.42 25.06 8.69
CA TYR A 152 4.75 25.20 9.28
C TYR A 152 5.79 24.76 8.25
N ASP A 153 6.71 25.64 7.94
CA ASP A 153 7.74 25.46 6.91
C ASP A 153 8.87 24.51 7.30
N ASN A 154 8.91 24.08 8.55
CA ASN A 154 9.90 23.16 9.11
C ASN A 154 9.32 21.84 9.63
N VAL A 155 8.08 21.51 9.29
CA VAL A 155 7.40 20.29 9.74
C VAL A 155 7.00 19.44 8.54
N TYR A 156 7.48 18.21 8.51
CA TYR A 156 7.27 17.26 7.42
C TYR A 156 6.60 15.98 7.91
N ALA A 157 5.87 15.31 7.01
CA ALA A 157 5.36 13.96 7.24
C ALA A 157 5.46 13.13 5.98
N ALA A 158 6.20 12.02 6.03
CA ALA A 158 6.41 11.11 4.89
C ALA A 158 5.95 9.68 5.21
N GLY A 159 5.83 8.85 4.19
CA GLY A 159 5.44 7.46 4.30
C GLY A 159 4.05 7.28 4.89
N ILE A 160 3.94 6.49 5.97
CA ILE A 160 2.65 6.23 6.62
C ILE A 160 2.12 7.42 7.44
N ALA A 161 2.94 8.41 7.75
CA ALA A 161 2.58 9.50 8.65
C ALA A 161 1.67 10.56 8.00
N PHE A 162 1.76 10.77 6.67
CA PHE A 162 0.93 11.77 6.00
C PHE A 162 -0.48 11.28 5.68
N ALA A 163 -1.44 12.20 5.64
CA ALA A 163 -2.81 11.94 5.20
C ALA A 163 -2.89 11.82 3.68
N PRO A 164 -3.38 10.71 3.11
CA PRO A 164 -3.72 10.68 1.68
C PRO A 164 -4.79 11.72 1.36
N PRO A 165 -4.67 12.48 0.26
CA PRO A 165 -5.68 13.47 -0.11
C PRO A 165 -7.00 12.81 -0.52
N HIS A 166 -6.94 11.65 -1.14
CA HIS A 166 -8.09 10.90 -1.62
C HIS A 166 -7.78 9.40 -1.73
N PRO A 167 -8.81 8.53 -1.84
CA PRO A 167 -8.60 7.12 -2.15
C PRO A 167 -8.06 6.94 -3.57
N MET A 168 -7.25 5.92 -3.81
CA MET A 168 -6.85 5.50 -5.16
C MET A 168 -7.84 4.51 -5.76
N SER A 169 -8.46 3.66 -4.92
CA SER A 169 -9.47 2.70 -5.33
C SER A 169 -10.86 3.18 -4.95
N LYS A 170 -11.85 2.94 -5.84
CA LYS A 170 -13.23 3.36 -5.61
C LYS A 170 -13.86 2.50 -4.51
N GLY A 171 -14.08 3.08 -3.35
CA GLY A 171 -14.80 2.43 -2.24
C GLY A 171 -16.25 2.13 -2.57
N LYS A 172 -16.80 1.13 -1.87
CA LYS A 172 -18.20 0.70 -1.94
C LYS A 172 -18.83 0.81 -0.54
N LYS A 173 -20.16 0.73 -0.47
CA LYS A 173 -20.89 0.65 0.80
C LYS A 173 -21.71 -0.62 0.83
N ALA A 174 -21.65 -1.36 1.93
CA ALA A 174 -22.51 -2.49 2.21
C ALA A 174 -23.95 -2.03 2.50
N ALA A 175 -24.89 -2.96 2.58
CA ALA A 175 -26.30 -2.67 2.85
C ALA A 175 -26.53 -1.97 4.20
N SER A 176 -25.73 -2.26 5.22
CA SER A 176 -25.75 -1.58 6.52
C SER A 176 -25.21 -0.14 6.48
N GLY A 177 -24.58 0.26 5.36
CA GLY A 177 -23.84 1.53 5.25
C GLY A 177 -22.36 1.43 5.62
N LEU A 178 -21.85 0.25 5.99
CA LEU A 178 -20.42 0.02 6.24
C LEU A 178 -19.61 0.40 5.00
N ALA A 179 -18.65 1.30 5.17
CA ALA A 179 -17.72 1.66 4.10
C ALA A 179 -16.68 0.56 3.91
N ILE A 180 -16.63 0.00 2.70
CA ILE A 180 -15.66 -1.01 2.27
C ILE A 180 -14.78 -0.36 1.23
N ALA A 181 -13.57 0.02 1.63
CA ALA A 181 -12.63 0.75 0.80
C ALA A 181 -11.19 0.35 1.11
N ALA A 182 -10.43 0.06 0.07
CA ALA A 182 -9.00 -0.16 0.20
C ALA A 182 -8.28 1.18 0.45
N MET A 183 -7.28 1.16 1.32
CA MET A 183 -6.44 2.33 1.54
C MET A 183 -5.28 2.35 0.53
N PRO A 184 -4.79 3.55 0.16
CA PRO A 184 -3.56 3.68 -0.63
C PRO A 184 -2.40 2.91 0.01
N PRO A 185 -1.55 2.26 -0.81
CA PRO A 185 -0.46 1.43 -0.30
C PRO A 185 0.57 2.25 0.47
N ARG A 186 1.10 1.66 1.54
CA ARG A 186 2.15 2.21 2.39
C ARG A 186 3.42 1.38 2.23
N THR A 187 3.94 1.31 0.99
CA THR A 187 5.08 0.46 0.65
C THR A 187 6.41 1.11 1.03
N GLY A 188 7.40 0.26 1.31
CA GLY A 188 8.73 0.71 1.72
C GLY A 188 9.43 1.56 0.66
N MET A 189 9.34 1.19 -0.63
CA MET A 189 9.98 1.95 -1.72
C MET A 189 9.41 3.37 -1.82
N ALA A 190 8.11 3.53 -1.91
CA ALA A 190 7.50 4.85 -1.96
C ALA A 190 7.83 5.68 -0.70
N SER A 191 7.80 5.06 0.50
CA SER A 191 8.17 5.73 1.74
C SER A 191 9.64 6.16 1.76
N GLY A 192 10.54 5.37 1.16
CA GLY A 192 11.96 5.70 1.02
C GLY A 192 12.18 6.91 0.11
N ILE A 193 11.51 6.95 -1.05
CA ILE A 193 11.56 8.09 -1.98
C ILE A 193 11.05 9.37 -1.29
N MET A 194 9.92 9.29 -0.58
CA MET A 194 9.38 10.42 0.20
C MET A 194 10.37 10.89 1.26
N GLY A 195 10.95 9.96 2.02
CA GLY A 195 11.92 10.24 3.07
C GLY A 195 13.19 10.92 2.52
N ARG A 196 13.67 10.49 1.36
CA ARG A 196 14.79 11.13 0.65
C ARG A 196 14.43 12.56 0.24
N THR A 197 13.28 12.77 -0.39
CA THR A 197 12.79 14.10 -0.78
C THR A 197 12.73 15.05 0.42
N VAL A 198 12.21 14.58 1.56
CA VAL A 198 12.16 15.33 2.82
C VAL A 198 13.57 15.65 3.33
N ALA A 199 14.48 14.68 3.32
CA ALA A 199 15.85 14.88 3.80
C ALA A 199 16.61 15.91 2.95
N GLU A 200 16.47 15.86 1.62
CA GLU A 200 17.05 16.83 0.69
C GLU A 200 16.49 18.24 0.89
N ASN A 201 15.17 18.36 1.12
CA ASN A 201 14.53 19.64 1.43
C ASN A 201 14.99 20.21 2.79
N ILE A 202 15.13 19.37 3.81
CA ILE A 202 15.67 19.79 5.11
C ILE A 202 17.12 20.28 4.97
N ALA A 203 17.95 19.59 4.18
CA ALA A 203 19.32 20.00 3.93
C ALA A 203 19.39 21.38 3.26
N GLN A 204 18.53 21.66 2.26
CA GLN A 204 18.41 22.99 1.66
C GLN A 204 18.03 24.06 2.69
N GLN A 205 17.02 23.80 3.52
CA GLN A 205 16.57 24.74 4.54
C GLN A 205 17.67 25.04 5.59
N VAL A 206 18.42 24.02 6.01
CA VAL A 206 19.57 24.20 6.91
C VAL A 206 20.65 25.09 6.27
N SER A 207 20.80 25.03 4.95
CA SER A 207 21.73 25.89 4.18
C SER A 207 21.14 27.27 3.84
N GLY A 208 19.91 27.57 4.30
CA GLY A 208 19.26 28.85 4.04
C GLY A 208 18.56 28.92 2.67
N GLU A 209 18.39 27.80 2.00
CA GLU A 209 17.72 27.70 0.71
C GLU A 209 16.27 27.27 0.85
N ALA A 210 15.42 27.60 -0.11
CA ALA A 210 14.05 27.14 -0.16
C ALA A 210 13.99 25.65 -0.58
N PRO A 211 13.06 24.83 -0.03
CA PRO A 211 12.89 23.43 -0.41
C PRO A 211 12.37 23.33 -1.86
N THR A 212 13.12 22.66 -2.74
CA THR A 212 12.81 22.51 -4.16
C THR A 212 12.62 21.05 -4.60
N HIS A 213 13.09 20.09 -3.82
CA HIS A 213 12.92 18.68 -4.15
C HIS A 213 11.46 18.24 -4.03
N HIS A 214 11.01 17.44 -4.98
CA HIS A 214 9.64 16.94 -5.01
C HIS A 214 9.58 15.51 -5.56
N ALA A 215 8.62 14.74 -5.09
CA ALA A 215 8.27 13.41 -5.61
C ALA A 215 6.81 13.09 -5.28
N ARG A 216 5.91 13.12 -6.27
CA ARG A 216 4.50 12.76 -6.09
C ARG A 216 4.29 11.27 -6.27
N MET A 217 3.24 10.73 -5.64
CA MET A 217 2.84 9.33 -5.88
C MET A 217 2.40 9.09 -7.34
N SER A 218 2.02 10.12 -8.07
CA SER A 218 1.76 10.08 -9.52
C SER A 218 3.02 10.15 -10.41
N GLU A 219 4.20 10.23 -9.80
CA GLU A 219 5.48 10.33 -10.50
C GLU A 219 6.44 9.19 -10.12
N MET A 220 6.31 8.65 -8.90
CA MET A 220 7.23 7.65 -8.37
C MET A 220 6.81 6.21 -8.66
N PRO A 221 7.77 5.29 -8.83
CA PRO A 221 7.50 3.87 -8.90
C PRO A 221 7.21 3.27 -7.52
N ALA A 222 6.58 2.10 -7.51
CA ALA A 222 6.58 1.22 -6.37
C ALA A 222 6.86 -0.22 -6.79
N ALA A 223 7.58 -0.95 -5.95
CA ALA A 223 7.78 -2.38 -6.05
C ALA A 223 7.31 -3.07 -4.77
N CYS A 224 6.48 -4.08 -4.93
CA CYS A 224 6.06 -4.96 -3.84
C CYS A 224 6.48 -6.39 -4.17
N ILE A 225 7.24 -7.02 -3.28
CA ILE A 225 7.65 -8.42 -3.45
C ILE A 225 7.11 -9.22 -2.28
N ALA A 226 6.02 -9.96 -2.55
CA ALA A 226 5.30 -10.75 -1.58
C ALA A 226 5.83 -12.19 -1.57
N SER A 227 6.46 -12.60 -0.46
CA SER A 227 6.99 -13.95 -0.28
C SER A 227 5.87 -15.01 -0.28
N MET A 228 6.12 -16.12 -0.98
CA MET A 228 5.22 -17.27 -1.12
C MET A 228 5.95 -18.58 -0.81
N GLY A 229 6.81 -18.57 0.24
CA GLY A 229 7.66 -19.66 0.65
C GLY A 229 9.10 -19.23 0.88
N LYS A 230 9.89 -20.05 1.56
CA LYS A 230 11.21 -19.64 2.09
C LYS A 230 12.42 -20.29 1.39
N SER A 231 12.21 -21.27 0.52
CA SER A 231 13.32 -22.03 -0.07
C SER A 231 14.09 -21.21 -1.12
N ILE A 232 15.41 -21.40 -1.17
CA ILE A 232 16.28 -20.82 -2.21
C ILE A 232 16.08 -21.53 -3.56
N TRP A 233 15.68 -22.78 -3.54
CA TRP A 233 15.61 -23.63 -4.72
C TRP A 233 14.19 -23.76 -5.29
N ASN A 234 13.19 -23.77 -4.41
CA ASN A 234 11.79 -23.93 -4.76
C ASN A 234 10.89 -22.90 -4.06
N GLY A 235 11.46 -21.82 -3.55
CA GLY A 235 10.69 -20.68 -3.04
C GLY A 235 10.06 -19.90 -4.18
N SER A 236 9.03 -19.16 -3.86
CA SER A 236 8.37 -18.26 -4.80
C SER A 236 8.09 -16.90 -4.15
N ALA A 237 7.96 -15.87 -4.96
CA ALA A 237 7.40 -14.59 -4.55
C ALA A 237 6.64 -13.96 -5.72
N ALA A 238 5.53 -13.29 -5.40
CA ALA A 238 4.88 -12.40 -6.33
C ALA A 238 5.64 -11.07 -6.36
N SER A 239 6.05 -10.65 -7.54
CA SER A 239 6.68 -9.35 -7.81
C SER A 239 5.68 -8.46 -8.52
N ILE A 240 5.40 -7.31 -7.94
CA ILE A 240 4.44 -6.32 -8.44
C ILE A 240 5.20 -5.01 -8.55
N ILE A 241 5.39 -4.52 -9.75
CA ILE A 241 6.06 -3.25 -10.03
C ILE A 241 5.07 -2.36 -10.78
N MET A 242 4.91 -1.13 -10.32
CA MET A 242 4.03 -0.15 -10.93
C MET A 242 4.70 1.22 -11.04
N THR A 243 4.41 1.92 -12.12
CA THR A 243 4.87 3.29 -12.37
C THR A 243 3.80 4.05 -13.14
N PRO A 244 3.29 5.17 -12.60
CA PRO A 244 3.40 5.61 -11.21
C PRO A 244 2.51 4.81 -10.23
N VAL A 245 2.67 5.06 -8.92
CA VAL A 245 1.82 4.45 -7.87
C VAL A 245 0.37 4.93 -7.98
N ALA A 246 0.16 6.24 -7.93
CA ALA A 246 -1.14 6.84 -8.21
C ALA A 246 -1.29 7.03 -9.72
N ARG A 247 -2.43 6.61 -10.27
CA ARG A 247 -2.71 6.75 -11.70
C ARG A 247 -2.67 8.21 -12.12
N ASP A 248 -2.07 8.47 -13.28
CA ASP A 248 -2.01 9.77 -13.93
C ASP A 248 -2.54 9.65 -15.36
N TYR A 249 -3.84 9.86 -15.54
CA TYR A 249 -4.49 9.81 -16.85
C TYR A 249 -4.19 11.00 -17.76
N GLU A 250 -3.63 12.09 -17.22
CA GLU A 250 -3.18 13.21 -18.04
C GLU A 250 -1.89 12.83 -18.79
N ARG A 251 -0.98 12.12 -18.11
CA ARG A 251 0.28 11.64 -18.67
C ARG A 251 0.15 10.33 -19.42
N TYR A 252 -0.70 9.42 -18.93
CA TYR A 252 -0.92 8.07 -19.47
C TYR A 252 -2.42 7.82 -19.68
N PRO A 253 -3.03 8.35 -20.78
CA PRO A 253 -4.48 8.42 -20.95
C PRO A 253 -5.20 7.06 -20.94
N GLU A 254 -4.55 5.98 -21.39
CA GLU A 254 -5.18 4.66 -21.53
C GLU A 254 -5.24 3.89 -20.21
N HIS A 255 -4.15 3.86 -19.45
CA HIS A 255 -4.03 3.04 -18.24
C HIS A 255 -3.70 3.85 -16.98
N GLY A 256 -3.43 5.14 -17.09
CA GLY A 256 -2.96 5.96 -15.98
C GLY A 256 -1.55 5.58 -15.50
N ARG A 257 -0.85 4.68 -16.21
CA ARG A 257 0.48 4.16 -15.89
C ARG A 257 1.31 3.91 -17.12
N ASP A 258 2.64 3.93 -16.96
CA ASP A 258 3.60 3.49 -17.97
C ASP A 258 3.73 1.96 -17.95
N LEU A 259 3.01 1.28 -18.84
CA LEU A 259 3.03 -0.19 -18.89
C LEU A 259 4.40 -0.77 -19.23
N ALA A 260 5.31 0.00 -19.84
CA ALA A 260 6.68 -0.43 -20.08
C ALA A 260 7.51 -0.55 -18.79
N LEU A 261 7.10 0.18 -17.74
CA LEU A 261 7.72 0.19 -16.41
C LEU A 261 6.87 -0.54 -15.36
N CYS A 262 5.81 -1.24 -15.78
CA CYS A 262 5.00 -2.09 -14.92
C CYS A 262 5.36 -3.56 -15.12
N ASP A 263 5.38 -4.34 -14.04
CA ASP A 263 5.63 -5.77 -14.10
C ASP A 263 4.81 -6.55 -13.08
N LEU A 264 4.32 -7.72 -13.50
CA LEU A 264 3.60 -8.67 -12.67
C LEU A 264 4.21 -10.05 -12.90
N ASP A 265 4.84 -10.63 -11.90
CA ASP A 265 5.49 -11.93 -12.01
C ASP A 265 5.37 -12.76 -10.73
N VAL A 266 5.47 -14.08 -10.88
CA VAL A 266 5.53 -15.02 -9.75
C VAL A 266 6.61 -16.03 -10.03
N GLY A 267 7.51 -16.22 -9.09
CA GLY A 267 8.52 -17.26 -9.25
C GLY A 267 9.74 -17.11 -8.35
N LEU A 268 10.72 -17.96 -8.68
CA LEU A 268 11.96 -18.08 -7.91
C LEU A 268 12.82 -16.80 -7.98
N ALA A 269 12.80 -16.09 -9.11
CA ALA A 269 13.51 -14.81 -9.27
C ALA A 269 13.01 -13.76 -8.27
N GLY A 270 11.69 -13.67 -8.05
CA GLY A 270 11.11 -12.83 -7.02
C GLY A 270 11.57 -13.21 -5.61
N ALA A 271 11.65 -14.51 -5.31
CA ALA A 271 12.14 -14.99 -4.01
C ALA A 271 13.61 -14.60 -3.76
N TRP A 272 14.47 -14.70 -4.77
CA TRP A 272 15.87 -14.26 -4.67
C TRP A 272 15.98 -12.75 -4.53
N THR A 273 15.22 -12.01 -5.31
CA THR A 273 15.15 -10.54 -5.22
C THR A 273 14.73 -10.11 -3.81
N LYS A 274 13.70 -10.75 -3.23
CA LYS A 274 13.27 -10.48 -1.85
C LYS A 274 14.39 -10.65 -0.83
N ARG A 275 15.20 -11.70 -0.96
CA ARG A 275 16.35 -11.95 -0.07
C ARG A 275 17.45 -10.93 -0.27
N ALA A 276 17.79 -10.61 -1.51
CA ALA A 276 18.79 -9.60 -1.84
C ALA A 276 18.41 -8.23 -1.29
N LEU A 277 17.15 -7.81 -1.51
CA LEU A 277 16.61 -6.55 -0.97
C LEU A 277 16.65 -6.50 0.55
N HIS A 278 16.31 -7.60 1.24
CA HIS A 278 16.39 -7.64 2.70
C HIS A 278 17.83 -7.36 3.19
N SER A 279 18.82 -8.01 2.58
CA SER A 279 20.22 -7.79 2.92
C SER A 279 20.69 -6.38 2.58
N ALA A 280 20.29 -5.86 1.41
CA ALA A 280 20.61 -4.51 0.96
C ALA A 280 20.01 -3.43 1.89
N PHE A 281 18.77 -3.59 2.32
CA PHE A 281 18.13 -2.67 3.27
C PHE A 281 18.83 -2.67 4.63
N LEU A 282 19.17 -3.84 5.16
CA LEU A 282 19.93 -3.91 6.41
C LEU A 282 21.30 -3.22 6.28
N TRP A 283 21.98 -3.42 5.14
CA TRP A 283 23.24 -2.74 4.86
C TRP A 283 23.09 -1.22 4.82
N LYS A 284 22.07 -0.73 4.14
CA LYS A 284 21.74 0.69 4.01
C LYS A 284 21.36 1.31 5.36
N LEU A 285 20.47 0.65 6.14
CA LEU A 285 20.07 1.11 7.47
C LEU A 285 21.25 1.21 8.46
N GLN A 286 22.27 0.40 8.29
CA GLN A 286 23.49 0.42 9.10
C GLN A 286 24.54 1.40 8.57
N ALA A 287 24.23 2.18 7.53
CA ALA A 287 25.14 3.12 6.86
C ALA A 287 26.51 2.47 6.53
N LYS A 288 26.53 1.19 6.12
CA LYS A 288 27.76 0.49 5.76
C LYS A 288 28.40 1.08 4.49
N PRO A 289 29.72 0.91 4.25
CA PRO A 289 30.41 1.50 3.10
C PRO A 289 29.67 1.23 1.79
N GLY A 290 29.46 2.28 0.97
CA GLY A 290 28.74 2.17 -0.31
C GLY A 290 27.21 2.11 -0.20
N TRP A 291 26.62 2.33 0.97
CA TRP A 291 25.15 2.29 1.15
C TRP A 291 24.41 3.26 0.24
N GLN A 292 25.04 4.37 -0.13
CA GLN A 292 24.48 5.39 -1.02
C GLN A 292 24.23 4.87 -2.44
N LEU A 293 24.92 3.78 -2.86
CA LEU A 293 24.77 3.16 -4.16
C LEU A 293 23.58 2.20 -4.24
N ILE A 294 22.98 1.85 -3.09
CA ILE A 294 21.80 1.00 -3.03
C ILE A 294 20.56 1.87 -3.33
N PRO A 295 19.81 1.58 -4.40
CA PRO A 295 18.62 2.36 -4.76
C PRO A 295 17.55 2.28 -3.67
N GLU A 296 16.61 3.24 -3.73
CA GLU A 296 15.44 3.30 -2.86
C GLU A 296 14.44 2.18 -3.20
#